data_4b6067f3e75277da1414048332a26c90
#
_entry.id   4b6067f3e75277da1414048332a26c90
#
_cell.length_a   1.000
_cell.length_b   1.000
_cell.length_c   1.000
_cell.angle_alpha   90.00
_cell.angle_beta   90.00
_cell.angle_gamma   90.00
#
_symmetry.space_group_name_H-M   'P 1'
#
loop_
_entity.id
_entity.type
_entity.pdbx_description
1 polymer ?
#
loop_
_entity_poly.entity_id
_entity_poly.type
_entity_poly.pdbx_seq_one_letter_code
_entity_poly.pdbx_strand_id
1 'polypeptide(L)'
;MKLNNFLRSTMVTAAFTLIAFTTAAPQGKQTTLTGKVSDVACGAEHKMKNMSAADCARACAKKAGWALVVGDKVYKLKGHEEDLDKYAAENVTVKGTLDGDTMMVTSVAPKS
;
A
#
# COMPACT_ATOMS: atom_id res chain seq x y z
N MET A 1 46.82 4.19 67.18
CA MET A 1 46.60 4.93 65.93
C MET A 1 45.89 4.06 64.98
N LYS A 2 44.68 4.41 64.70
CA LYS A 2 43.84 3.67 63.78
C LYS A 2 43.76 4.38 62.44
N LEU A 3 44.35 3.77 61.45
CA LEU A 3 44.17 4.22 60.04
C LEU A 3 42.90 3.61 59.51
N ASN A 4 41.88 4.45 59.39
CA ASN A 4 40.67 4.07 58.69
C ASN A 4 40.89 4.25 57.23
N ASN A 5 41.19 3.16 56.57
CA ASN A 5 41.12 3.12 55.11
C ASN A 5 39.67 3.06 54.68
N PHE A 6 39.11 4.19 54.38
CA PHE A 6 37.87 4.27 53.63
C PHE A 6 38.18 4.05 52.19
N LEU A 7 38.07 2.81 51.78
CA LEU A 7 37.95 2.48 50.34
C LEU A 7 36.58 2.91 49.88
N ARG A 8 36.52 4.10 49.34
CA ARG A 8 35.37 4.52 48.58
C ARG A 8 35.44 3.84 47.22
N SER A 9 34.76 2.71 47.13
CA SER A 9 34.44 2.08 45.85
C SER A 9 33.39 2.92 45.15
N THR A 10 33.83 3.75 44.25
CA THR A 10 32.92 4.43 43.32
C THR A 10 32.48 3.42 42.25
N MET A 11 31.32 2.83 42.47
CA MET A 11 30.64 2.10 41.41
C MET A 11 30.20 3.10 40.34
N VAL A 12 30.93 3.12 39.24
CA VAL A 12 30.48 3.78 38.02
C VAL A 12 29.49 2.84 37.35
N THR A 13 28.22 3.05 37.61
CA THR A 13 27.17 2.42 36.83
C THR A 13 27.13 3.09 35.46
N ALA A 14 27.76 2.43 34.51
CA ALA A 14 27.57 2.80 33.11
C ALA A 14 26.14 2.44 32.71
N ALA A 15 25.27 3.43 32.67
CA ALA A 15 23.94 3.27 32.08
C ALA A 15 24.11 3.16 30.56
N PHE A 16 24.05 1.93 30.05
CA PHE A 16 23.91 1.70 28.64
C PHE A 16 22.46 2.06 28.23
N THR A 17 22.26 3.27 27.76
CA THR A 17 21.03 3.65 27.08
C THR A 17 21.04 2.97 25.73
N LEU A 18 20.34 1.87 25.61
CA LEU A 18 19.99 1.26 24.34
C LEU A 18 19.06 2.23 23.62
N ILE A 19 19.62 3.01 22.70
CA ILE A 19 18.82 3.80 21.78
C ILE A 19 18.30 2.82 20.75
N ALA A 20 17.06 2.38 20.93
CA ALA A 20 16.36 1.62 19.91
C ALA A 20 16.06 2.56 18.74
N PHE A 21 16.85 2.46 17.68
CA PHE A 21 16.51 3.09 16.42
C PHE A 21 15.34 2.32 15.83
N THR A 22 14.11 2.79 16.09
CA THR A 22 12.96 2.35 15.32
C THR A 22 13.06 3.01 13.95
N THR A 23 13.57 2.29 12.98
CA THR A 23 13.43 2.67 11.59
C THR A 23 11.95 2.52 11.23
N ALA A 24 11.22 3.62 11.31
CA ALA A 24 9.89 3.67 10.74
C ALA A 24 10.06 3.56 9.22
N ALA A 25 9.81 2.37 8.66
CA ALA A 25 9.64 2.24 7.21
C ALA A 25 8.49 3.19 6.80
N PRO A 26 8.62 3.93 5.67
CA PRO A 26 7.52 4.74 5.19
C PRO A 26 6.36 3.81 4.87
N GLN A 27 5.47 3.68 5.83
CA GLN A 27 4.24 2.93 5.64
C GLN A 27 3.24 3.88 5.02
N GLY A 28 2.79 3.54 3.80
CA GLY A 28 1.66 4.18 3.20
C GLY A 28 0.45 4.07 4.13
N LYS A 29 -0.51 4.94 3.93
CA LYS A 29 -1.69 5.01 4.78
C LYS A 29 -2.66 3.88 4.44
N GLN A 30 -3.14 3.15 5.44
CA GLN A 30 -4.24 2.19 5.29
C GLN A 30 -5.49 2.91 4.79
N THR A 31 -6.00 2.47 3.64
CA THR A 31 -7.08 3.16 2.94
C THR A 31 -8.07 2.16 2.35
N THR A 32 -9.34 2.54 2.33
CA THR A 32 -10.41 1.81 1.65
C THR A 32 -10.95 2.70 0.54
N LEU A 33 -10.92 2.22 -0.70
CA LEU A 33 -11.43 2.93 -1.87
C LEU A 33 -12.50 2.10 -2.56
N THR A 34 -13.53 2.78 -3.04
CA THR A 34 -14.58 2.16 -3.86
C THR A 34 -14.56 2.81 -5.23
N GLY A 35 -14.46 2.01 -6.27
CA GLY A 35 -14.40 2.50 -7.63
C GLY A 35 -14.45 1.39 -8.65
N LYS A 36 -14.22 1.75 -9.90
CA LYS A 36 -14.25 0.84 -11.03
C LYS A 36 -12.86 0.30 -11.33
N VAL A 37 -12.75 -1.01 -11.48
CA VAL A 37 -11.50 -1.65 -11.90
C VAL A 37 -11.26 -1.34 -13.39
N SER A 38 -10.10 -0.77 -13.67
CA SER A 38 -9.67 -0.40 -15.01
C SER A 38 -8.17 -0.71 -15.15
N ASP A 39 -7.54 -0.10 -16.11
CA ASP A 39 -6.09 -0.20 -16.33
C ASP A 39 -5.46 1.19 -16.36
N VAL A 40 -4.15 1.22 -16.16
CA VAL A 40 -3.41 2.49 -16.09
C VAL A 40 -3.38 3.21 -17.45
N ALA A 41 -3.40 2.47 -18.56
CA ALA A 41 -3.32 3.06 -19.89
C ALA A 41 -4.60 3.77 -20.30
N CYS A 42 -5.76 3.18 -20.00
CA CYS A 42 -7.07 3.76 -20.34
C CYS A 42 -7.62 4.66 -19.24
N GLY A 43 -7.29 4.36 -17.97
CA GLY A 43 -7.80 5.13 -16.83
C GLY A 43 -9.32 5.14 -16.80
N ALA A 44 -9.90 6.34 -16.73
CA ALA A 44 -11.35 6.54 -16.66
C ALA A 44 -12.09 6.29 -17.98
N GLU A 45 -11.38 6.29 -19.11
CA GLU A 45 -11.97 6.18 -20.43
C GLU A 45 -11.67 4.85 -21.11
N HIS A 46 -12.71 4.25 -21.69
CA HIS A 46 -12.58 3.06 -22.51
C HIS A 46 -12.14 3.44 -23.93
N LYS A 47 -10.90 3.14 -24.28
CA LYS A 47 -10.31 3.58 -25.56
C LYS A 47 -10.47 2.61 -26.71
N MET A 48 -10.70 1.34 -26.45
CA MET A 48 -10.86 0.34 -27.49
C MET A 48 -12.33 0.07 -27.80
N LYS A 49 -12.79 0.48 -28.98
CA LYS A 49 -14.20 0.42 -29.38
C LYS A 49 -14.70 -0.98 -29.76
N ASN A 50 -13.79 -1.89 -30.11
CA ASN A 50 -14.14 -3.21 -30.66
C ASN A 50 -14.17 -4.33 -29.63
N MET A 51 -14.05 -4.02 -28.36
CA MET A 51 -14.10 -5.01 -27.28
C MET A 51 -14.83 -4.46 -26.07
N SER A 52 -15.27 -5.34 -25.18
CA SER A 52 -15.91 -4.93 -23.94
C SER A 52 -14.95 -4.14 -23.06
N ALA A 53 -15.49 -3.34 -22.14
CA ALA A 53 -14.67 -2.61 -21.17
C ALA A 53 -13.83 -3.56 -20.32
N ALA A 54 -14.38 -4.70 -19.93
CA ALA A 54 -13.66 -5.71 -19.16
C ALA A 54 -12.48 -6.30 -19.95
N ASP A 55 -12.68 -6.66 -21.21
CA ASP A 55 -11.62 -7.22 -22.05
C ASP A 55 -10.55 -6.19 -22.39
N CYS A 56 -10.95 -4.95 -22.58
CA CYS A 56 -10.02 -3.85 -22.77
C CYS A 56 -9.14 -3.64 -21.52
N ALA A 57 -9.75 -3.60 -20.35
CA ALA A 57 -9.02 -3.46 -19.10
C ALA A 57 -8.02 -4.61 -18.89
N ARG A 58 -8.44 -5.84 -19.14
CA ARG A 58 -7.57 -7.03 -19.04
C ARG A 58 -6.40 -6.96 -20.01
N ALA A 59 -6.64 -6.62 -21.25
CA ALA A 59 -5.59 -6.53 -22.28
C ALA A 59 -4.56 -5.45 -21.94
N CYS A 60 -5.02 -4.28 -21.53
CA CYS A 60 -4.15 -3.15 -21.21
C CYS A 60 -3.45 -3.32 -19.85
N ALA A 61 -4.11 -3.94 -18.88
CA ALA A 61 -3.52 -4.16 -17.55
C ALA A 61 -2.29 -5.07 -17.58
N LYS A 62 -2.25 -6.02 -18.52
CA LYS A 62 -1.07 -6.88 -18.71
C LYS A 62 0.19 -6.09 -19.07
N LYS A 63 0.04 -4.96 -19.71
CA LYS A 63 1.15 -4.09 -20.13
C LYS A 63 1.39 -2.93 -19.16
N ALA A 64 0.33 -2.28 -18.73
CA ALA A 64 0.40 -1.03 -17.98
C ALA A 64 0.06 -1.18 -16.50
N GLY A 65 -0.56 -2.30 -16.10
CA GLY A 65 -1.00 -2.55 -14.73
C GLY A 65 -2.46 -2.16 -14.50
N TRP A 66 -3.01 -2.67 -13.40
CA TRP A 66 -4.37 -2.41 -12.98
C TRP A 66 -4.52 -1.03 -12.34
N ALA A 67 -5.71 -0.47 -12.44
CA ALA A 67 -6.07 0.80 -11.83
C ALA A 67 -7.47 0.76 -11.24
N LEU A 68 -7.72 1.63 -10.28
CA LEU A 68 -9.04 1.88 -9.71
C LEU A 68 -9.45 3.31 -10.04
N VAL A 69 -10.59 3.47 -10.68
CA VAL A 69 -11.15 4.77 -11.00
C VAL A 69 -12.15 5.16 -9.91
N VAL A 70 -11.83 6.20 -9.18
CA VAL A 70 -12.66 6.77 -8.11
C VAL A 70 -13.03 8.19 -8.51
N GLY A 71 -14.23 8.37 -9.07
CA GLY A 71 -14.62 9.65 -9.62
C GLY A 71 -13.69 10.08 -10.76
N ASP A 72 -13.03 11.20 -10.61
CA ASP A 72 -12.08 11.75 -11.60
C ASP A 72 -10.63 11.27 -11.36
N LYS A 73 -10.41 10.50 -10.30
CA LYS A 73 -9.06 10.10 -9.91
C LYS A 73 -8.78 8.64 -10.25
N VAL A 74 -7.58 8.39 -10.75
CA VAL A 74 -7.10 7.05 -11.10
C VAL A 74 -5.96 6.67 -10.16
N TYR A 75 -6.13 5.53 -9.46
CA TYR A 75 -5.12 4.97 -8.58
C TYR A 75 -4.51 3.74 -9.23
N LYS A 76 -3.19 3.62 -9.20
CA LYS A 76 -2.49 2.41 -9.63
C LYS A 76 -2.65 1.34 -8.56
N LEU A 77 -3.00 0.13 -8.97
CA LEU A 77 -3.18 -1.00 -8.06
C LEU A 77 -2.05 -2.02 -8.25
N LYS A 78 -1.48 -2.49 -7.15
CA LYS A 78 -0.47 -3.53 -7.12
C LYS A 78 -0.86 -4.63 -6.14
N GLY A 79 -0.71 -5.87 -6.56
CA GLY A 79 -1.13 -7.03 -5.80
C GLY A 79 -2.57 -7.43 -6.10
N HIS A 80 -2.90 -8.66 -5.78
CA HIS A 80 -4.23 -9.24 -6.02
C HIS A 80 -4.71 -9.15 -7.48
N GLU A 81 -3.80 -9.30 -8.43
CA GLU A 81 -4.09 -9.17 -9.86
C GLU A 81 -5.17 -10.15 -10.35
N GLU A 82 -5.21 -11.36 -9.79
CA GLU A 82 -6.25 -12.34 -10.13
C GLU A 82 -7.64 -11.86 -9.73
N ASP A 83 -7.76 -11.25 -8.56
CA ASP A 83 -9.03 -10.68 -8.10
C ASP A 83 -9.42 -9.46 -8.95
N LEU A 84 -8.46 -8.63 -9.30
CA LEU A 84 -8.70 -7.48 -10.16
C LEU A 84 -9.13 -7.91 -11.57
N ASP A 85 -8.53 -8.96 -12.11
CA ASP A 85 -8.93 -9.54 -13.39
C ASP A 85 -10.38 -10.05 -13.35
N LYS A 86 -10.76 -10.71 -12.27
CA LYS A 86 -12.11 -11.22 -12.07
C LYS A 86 -13.16 -10.10 -12.07
N TYR A 87 -12.83 -8.95 -11.50
CA TYR A 87 -13.72 -7.81 -11.39
C TYR A 87 -13.45 -6.70 -12.41
N ALA A 88 -12.75 -7.01 -13.51
CA ALA A 88 -12.44 -6.02 -14.55
C ALA A 88 -13.69 -5.29 -15.02
N ALA A 89 -13.63 -3.96 -15.07
CA ALA A 89 -14.72 -3.05 -15.43
C ALA A 89 -15.90 -3.04 -14.44
N GLU A 90 -15.79 -3.70 -13.30
CA GLU A 90 -16.81 -3.70 -12.25
C GLU A 90 -16.46 -2.76 -11.10
N ASN A 91 -17.48 -2.31 -10.37
CA ASN A 91 -17.29 -1.52 -9.17
C ASN A 91 -16.95 -2.45 -7.99
N VAL A 92 -15.87 -2.11 -7.32
CA VAL A 92 -15.33 -2.89 -6.19
C VAL A 92 -14.96 -1.98 -5.04
N THR A 93 -14.80 -2.59 -3.87
CA THR A 93 -14.18 -1.96 -2.71
C THR A 93 -12.81 -2.58 -2.53
N VAL A 94 -11.77 -1.77 -2.57
CA VAL A 94 -10.37 -2.18 -2.44
C VAL A 94 -9.81 -1.64 -1.14
N LYS A 95 -9.20 -2.51 -0.37
CA LYS A 95 -8.46 -2.14 0.84
C LYS A 95 -6.98 -2.36 0.60
N GLY A 96 -6.19 -1.47 1.13
CA GLY A 96 -4.75 -1.57 1.00
C GLY A 96 -4.02 -0.39 1.59
N THR A 97 -2.75 -0.31 1.28
CA THR A 97 -1.87 0.76 1.71
C THR A 97 -1.67 1.73 0.56
N LEU A 98 -2.06 2.98 0.76
CA LEU A 98 -1.96 4.03 -0.25
C LEU A 98 -0.71 4.86 -0.04
N ASP A 99 0.10 4.96 -1.10
CA ASP A 99 1.27 5.81 -1.17
C ASP A 99 1.15 6.67 -2.44
N GLY A 100 0.83 7.95 -2.27
CA GLY A 100 0.52 8.82 -3.39
C GLY A 100 -0.70 8.32 -4.18
N ASP A 101 -0.50 7.99 -5.45
CA ASP A 101 -1.54 7.45 -6.33
C ASP A 101 -1.43 5.92 -6.54
N THR A 102 -0.56 5.27 -5.78
CA THR A 102 -0.35 3.82 -5.87
C THR A 102 -0.84 3.13 -4.61
N MET A 103 -1.67 2.12 -4.79
CA MET A 103 -2.20 1.31 -3.69
C MET A 103 -1.63 -0.10 -3.75
N MET A 104 -1.04 -0.53 -2.65
CA MET A 104 -0.70 -1.94 -2.43
C MET A 104 -1.94 -2.64 -1.91
N VAL A 105 -2.57 -3.44 -2.75
CA VAL A 105 -3.87 -4.06 -2.47
C VAL A 105 -3.72 -5.19 -1.46
N THR A 106 -4.54 -5.18 -0.43
CA THR A 106 -4.64 -6.27 0.55
C THR A 106 -5.91 -7.07 0.41
N SER A 107 -6.99 -6.48 -0.10
CA SER A 107 -8.23 -7.19 -0.40
C SER A 107 -9.05 -6.47 -1.45
N VAL A 108 -9.82 -7.25 -2.21
CA VAL A 108 -10.78 -6.77 -3.21
C VAL A 108 -12.11 -7.44 -2.94
N ALA A 109 -13.18 -6.67 -2.88
CA ALA A 109 -14.53 -7.18 -2.72
C ALA A 109 -15.48 -6.47 -3.69
N PRO A 110 -16.52 -7.15 -4.18
CA PRO A 110 -17.51 -6.48 -4.99
C PRO A 110 -18.20 -5.38 -4.19
N LYS A 111 -18.60 -4.32 -4.85
CA LYS A 111 -19.36 -3.26 -4.21
C LYS A 111 -20.74 -3.81 -3.77
N SER A 112 -21.00 -3.69 -2.51
CA SER A 112 -22.29 -4.07 -1.93
C SER A 112 -23.35 -3.00 -2.12
#